data_ba08219471a4cc18495048fd54f75472
#
_entry.id   ba08219471a4cc18495048fd54f75472
#
_cell.length_a   1.000
_cell.length_b   1.000
_cell.length_c   1.000
_cell.angle_alpha   90.00
_cell.angle_beta   90.00
_cell.angle_gamma   90.00
#
_symmetry.space_group_name_H-M   'P 1'
#
loop_
_entity.id
_entity.type
_entity.pdbx_description
1 polymer ?
#
loop_
_entity_poly.entity_id
_entity_poly.type
_entity_poly.pdbx_seq_one_letter_code
_entity_poly.pdbx_strand_id
1 'polypeptide(L)'
;MNNSKIKISKEKNAIKGTDKNVQIQDFRLNKSDFNPLIGKCFKKYRCDSFEYTNGATGIVGIYIDDKTFELRNEQKSIQYFDSVDDIALWTFKEVNANDIHSFFEDTNQIDTPVNEIVKKITLVNELQKVRISNEIYEMLITRAIIFHLETKDIYSEKDNPAFSEEIEIKRGHKLIDEFPKKNDFFLNQWVNGISSSVETEFVSLD
;
A
#
# COMPACT_ATOMS: atom_id res chain seq x y z
N MET A 1 14.67 7.17 29.05
CA MET A 1 13.24 7.30 28.71
C MET A 1 13.09 8.54 27.84
N ASN A 2 13.17 8.38 26.52
CA ASN A 2 12.99 9.47 25.56
C ASN A 2 11.71 9.23 24.77
N ASN A 3 10.68 10.01 25.12
CA ASN A 3 9.44 10.09 24.38
C ASN A 3 9.68 10.84 23.07
N SER A 4 9.86 10.14 21.96
CA SER A 4 9.79 10.75 20.63
C SER A 4 8.31 10.92 20.25
N LYS A 5 7.80 12.13 20.42
CA LYS A 5 6.50 12.52 19.88
C LYS A 5 6.58 12.53 18.35
N ILE A 6 5.87 11.62 17.70
CA ILE A 6 5.61 11.65 16.27
C ILE A 6 4.81 12.93 15.98
N LYS A 7 5.43 13.87 15.28
CA LYS A 7 4.74 15.04 14.73
C LYS A 7 3.96 14.59 13.50
N ILE A 8 2.66 14.39 13.65
CA ILE A 8 1.74 14.32 12.52
C ILE A 8 1.64 15.73 11.95
N SER A 9 2.20 15.97 10.78
CA SER A 9 2.06 17.24 10.07
C SER A 9 0.61 17.38 9.62
N LYS A 10 -0.13 18.26 10.29
CA LYS A 10 -1.45 18.71 9.84
C LYS A 10 -1.27 19.72 8.72
N GLU A 11 -1.11 19.31 7.49
CA GLU A 11 -1.40 20.17 6.35
C GLU A 11 -2.88 20.06 6.01
N LYS A 12 -3.62 21.09 6.41
CA LYS A 12 -5.01 21.28 6.05
C LYS A 12 -5.07 21.83 4.62
N ASN A 13 -5.21 20.96 3.63
CA ASN A 13 -5.75 21.37 2.34
C ASN A 13 -7.28 21.26 2.41
N ALA A 14 -7.92 22.36 2.80
CA ALA A 14 -9.37 22.49 2.78
C ALA A 14 -9.84 22.59 1.33
N ILE A 15 -10.28 21.47 0.77
CA ILE A 15 -11.10 21.49 -0.46
C ILE A 15 -12.49 21.97 -0.02
N LYS A 16 -12.91 23.12 -0.56
CA LYS A 16 -14.26 23.67 -0.38
C LYS A 16 -15.30 22.76 -1.06
N GLY A 17 -15.83 21.80 -0.33
CA GLY A 17 -17.04 21.05 -0.69
C GLY A 17 -18.17 21.44 0.27
N THR A 18 -19.36 21.61 -0.24
CA THR A 18 -20.54 22.12 0.47
C THR A 18 -21.22 21.11 1.39
N ASP A 19 -20.67 19.93 1.61
CA ASP A 19 -21.18 18.93 2.56
C ASP A 19 -20.44 19.05 3.91
N LYS A 20 -21.18 19.46 4.94
CA LYS A 20 -20.63 19.79 6.27
C LYS A 20 -20.14 18.59 7.09
N ASN A 21 -20.25 17.36 6.60
CA ASN A 21 -19.99 16.13 7.35
C ASN A 21 -19.11 15.12 6.59
N VAL A 22 -18.11 15.56 5.85
CA VAL A 22 -17.15 14.66 5.21
C VAL A 22 -15.89 14.57 6.08
N GLN A 23 -15.56 13.37 6.54
CA GLN A 23 -14.30 13.05 7.22
C GLN A 23 -13.37 12.36 6.21
N ILE A 24 -12.19 12.94 6.00
CA ILE A 24 -11.20 12.44 5.04
C ILE A 24 -9.94 12.01 5.78
N GLN A 25 -9.49 10.79 5.52
CA GLN A 25 -8.21 10.25 6.01
C GLN A 25 -7.35 9.87 4.81
N ASP A 26 -6.08 10.28 4.81
CA ASP A 26 -5.14 10.01 3.72
C ASP A 26 -3.94 9.23 4.23
N PHE A 27 -3.81 7.99 3.78
CA PHE A 27 -2.75 7.04 4.10
C PHE A 27 -2.00 6.58 2.84
N ARG A 28 -2.04 7.37 1.77
CA ARG A 28 -1.31 7.04 0.54
C ARG A 28 0.19 7.16 0.76
N LEU A 29 0.94 6.31 0.07
CA LEU A 29 2.39 6.42 -0.03
C LEU A 29 2.78 7.70 -0.79
N ASN A 30 3.90 8.28 -0.38
CA ASN A 30 4.36 9.53 -0.96
C ASN A 30 5.08 9.27 -2.30
N LYS A 31 4.63 9.92 -3.37
CA LYS A 31 5.24 9.85 -4.71
C LYS A 31 6.72 10.20 -4.72
N SER A 32 7.17 11.12 -3.86
CA SER A 32 8.56 11.56 -3.80
C SER A 32 9.53 10.44 -3.41
N ASP A 33 9.05 9.40 -2.74
CA ASP A 33 9.87 8.29 -2.30
C ASP A 33 10.18 7.32 -3.46
N PHE A 34 9.37 7.36 -4.51
CA PHE A 34 9.46 6.46 -5.67
C PHE A 34 10.14 7.09 -6.88
N ASN A 35 10.03 8.41 -7.08
CA ASN A 35 10.63 9.10 -8.22
C ASN A 35 12.13 8.81 -8.40
N PRO A 36 12.96 8.79 -7.32
CA PRO A 36 14.39 8.53 -7.44
C PRO A 36 14.74 7.10 -7.87
N LEU A 37 13.78 6.18 -7.88
CA LEU A 37 13.98 4.78 -8.21
C LEU A 37 13.89 4.51 -9.73
N ILE A 38 13.33 5.44 -10.49
CA ILE A 38 13.20 5.36 -11.94
C ILE A 38 14.58 5.46 -12.58
N GLY A 39 14.84 4.60 -13.56
CA GLY A 39 16.15 4.46 -14.20
C GLY A 39 17.17 3.66 -13.41
N LYS A 40 16.82 3.15 -12.22
CA LYS A 40 17.67 2.35 -11.34
C LYS A 40 17.45 0.86 -11.56
N CYS A 41 18.47 0.05 -11.21
CA CYS A 41 18.39 -1.40 -11.30
C CYS A 41 17.65 -2.00 -10.10
N PHE A 42 16.50 -2.61 -10.36
CA PHE A 42 15.82 -3.46 -9.38
C PHE A 42 16.54 -4.79 -9.31
N LYS A 43 17.43 -4.97 -8.34
CA LYS A 43 18.29 -6.17 -8.24
C LYS A 43 17.52 -7.41 -7.80
N LYS A 44 16.76 -7.30 -6.73
CA LYS A 44 15.99 -8.39 -6.12
C LYS A 44 14.93 -7.84 -5.17
N TYR A 45 14.00 -8.69 -4.78
CA TYR A 45 13.23 -8.51 -3.56
C TYR A 45 13.46 -9.66 -2.59
N ARG A 46 13.21 -9.41 -1.30
CA ARG A 46 13.31 -10.39 -0.21
C ARG A 46 11.99 -10.40 0.55
N CYS A 47 11.42 -11.59 0.75
CA CYS A 47 10.22 -11.78 1.54
C CYS A 47 10.21 -13.19 2.16
N ASP A 48 9.22 -13.45 3.00
CA ASP A 48 9.02 -14.77 3.58
C ASP A 48 8.74 -15.81 2.49
N SER A 49 9.14 -17.06 2.76
CA SER A 49 8.83 -18.19 1.92
C SER A 49 7.52 -18.82 2.35
N PHE A 50 6.47 -18.66 1.55
CA PHE A 50 5.25 -19.44 1.73
C PHE A 50 5.17 -20.50 0.63
N GLU A 51 5.01 -21.76 1.02
CA GLU A 51 4.99 -22.88 0.07
C GLU A 51 3.78 -22.86 -0.87
N TYR A 52 2.70 -22.14 -0.51
CA TYR A 52 1.41 -22.24 -1.18
C TYR A 52 0.83 -20.90 -1.68
N THR A 53 1.48 -19.78 -1.43
CA THR A 53 0.98 -18.46 -1.81
C THR A 53 2.09 -17.59 -2.40
N ASN A 54 1.71 -16.56 -3.18
CA ASN A 54 2.63 -15.51 -3.60
C ASN A 54 2.72 -14.38 -2.55
N GLY A 55 2.28 -14.65 -1.33
CA GLY A 55 2.17 -13.70 -0.25
C GLY A 55 3.44 -13.59 0.59
N ALA A 56 3.64 -12.41 1.14
CA ALA A 56 4.63 -12.12 2.16
C ALA A 56 3.93 -11.53 3.38
N THR A 57 4.31 -11.95 4.58
CA THR A 57 3.68 -11.42 5.78
C THR A 57 4.34 -10.13 6.21
N GLY A 58 3.67 -9.03 5.99
CA GLY A 58 3.95 -7.71 6.55
C GLY A 58 5.20 -7.02 6.03
N ILE A 59 6.24 -7.71 5.54
CA ILE A 59 7.51 -7.10 5.14
C ILE A 59 8.02 -7.65 3.82
N VAL A 60 8.38 -6.72 2.91
CA VAL A 60 9.12 -7.00 1.67
C VAL A 60 10.33 -6.08 1.60
N GLY A 61 11.52 -6.65 1.50
CA GLY A 61 12.75 -5.92 1.18
C GLY A 61 12.87 -5.73 -0.33
N ILE A 62 13.04 -4.49 -0.78
CA ILE A 62 13.21 -4.11 -2.19
C ILE A 62 14.61 -3.54 -2.36
N TYR A 63 15.43 -4.16 -3.23
CA TYR A 63 16.82 -3.81 -3.44
C TYR A 63 17.00 -3.14 -4.79
N ILE A 64 17.31 -1.84 -4.79
CA ILE A 64 17.47 -1.01 -5.99
C ILE A 64 18.84 -0.33 -5.97
N ASP A 65 19.67 -0.60 -6.97
CA ASP A 65 21.09 -0.23 -7.01
C ASP A 65 21.82 -0.68 -5.72
N ASP A 66 22.37 0.26 -4.96
CA ASP A 66 23.06 0.06 -3.68
C ASP A 66 22.16 0.29 -2.45
N LYS A 67 20.88 0.60 -2.68
CA LYS A 67 19.92 0.91 -1.63
C LYS A 67 18.97 -0.24 -1.35
N THR A 68 18.54 -0.31 -0.11
CA THR A 68 17.51 -1.25 0.34
C THR A 68 16.35 -0.48 0.91
N PHE A 69 15.14 -0.86 0.49
CA PHE A 69 13.90 -0.28 0.96
C PHE A 69 13.07 -1.36 1.65
N GLU A 70 12.44 -0.98 2.75
CA GLU A 70 11.43 -1.79 3.42
C GLU A 70 10.05 -1.32 2.97
N LEU A 71 9.28 -2.21 2.38
CA LEU A 71 7.84 -2.08 2.25
C LEU A 71 7.22 -2.88 3.39
N ARG A 72 6.56 -2.18 4.32
CA ARG A 72 5.93 -2.78 5.49
C ARG A 72 4.44 -2.53 5.46
N ASN A 73 3.66 -3.58 5.68
CA ASN A 73 2.22 -3.53 5.86
C ASN A 73 1.89 -4.00 7.28
N GLU A 74 1.52 -3.09 8.15
CA GLU A 74 1.39 -3.33 9.59
C GLU A 74 0.09 -2.74 10.11
N GLN A 75 -0.61 -3.49 10.97
CA GLN A 75 -1.83 -3.00 11.61
C GLN A 75 -1.55 -1.85 12.57
N LYS A 76 -2.41 -0.84 12.50
CA LYS A 76 -2.40 0.32 13.39
C LYS A 76 -3.82 0.66 13.78
N SER A 77 -4.04 0.86 15.08
CA SER A 77 -5.33 1.34 15.59
C SER A 77 -5.57 2.77 15.13
N ILE A 78 -6.55 2.95 14.28
CA ILE A 78 -6.94 4.26 13.74
C ILE A 78 -8.45 4.45 13.85
N GLN A 79 -8.92 5.69 13.72
CA GLN A 79 -10.33 5.94 13.51
C GLN A 79 -10.70 5.44 12.10
N TYR A 80 -11.45 4.35 12.02
CA TYR A 80 -11.90 3.76 10.78
C TYR A 80 -13.43 3.93 10.69
N PHE A 81 -13.85 4.85 9.83
CA PHE A 81 -15.24 5.28 9.72
C PHE A 81 -15.83 5.73 11.08
N ASP A 82 -16.75 4.99 11.68
CA ASP A 82 -17.46 5.34 12.92
C ASP A 82 -16.86 4.69 14.18
N SER A 83 -15.84 3.85 14.03
CA SER A 83 -15.19 3.12 15.13
C SER A 83 -13.66 3.25 15.08
N VAL A 84 -12.99 2.87 16.16
CA VAL A 84 -11.55 2.61 16.15
C VAL A 84 -11.35 1.16 15.76
N ASP A 85 -10.50 0.92 14.77
CA ASP A 85 -10.21 -0.42 14.28
C ASP A 85 -8.72 -0.56 13.92
N ASP A 86 -8.24 -1.80 13.81
CA ASP A 86 -6.88 -2.10 13.44
C ASP A 86 -6.79 -2.24 11.92
N ILE A 87 -6.21 -1.22 11.29
CA ILE A 87 -6.10 -1.12 9.84
C ILE A 87 -4.65 -1.32 9.43
N ALA A 88 -4.43 -2.23 8.48
CA ALA A 88 -3.12 -2.46 7.89
C ALA A 88 -2.72 -1.27 7.00
N LEU A 89 -1.67 -0.59 7.36
CA LEU A 89 -1.16 0.59 6.65
C LEU A 89 0.25 0.33 6.12
N TRP A 90 0.49 0.78 4.90
CA TRP A 90 1.80 0.69 4.28
C TRP A 90 2.73 1.81 4.73
N THR A 91 4.00 1.43 4.91
CA THR A 91 5.13 2.35 4.95
C THR A 91 6.19 1.89 3.95
N PHE A 92 6.86 2.85 3.31
CA PHE A 92 7.97 2.61 2.41
C PHE A 92 9.14 3.50 2.83
N LYS A 93 10.28 2.91 3.17
CA LYS A 93 11.44 3.66 3.68
C LYS A 93 12.77 2.98 3.33
N GLU A 94 13.82 3.78 3.15
CA GLU A 94 15.19 3.28 3.03
C GLU A 94 15.67 2.74 4.38
N VAL A 95 16.29 1.55 4.38
CA VAL A 95 16.81 0.85 5.57
C VAL A 95 18.15 0.18 5.27
N ASN A 96 18.82 -0.35 6.30
CA ASN A 96 19.95 -1.25 6.05
C ASN A 96 19.43 -2.63 5.62
N ALA A 97 20.18 -3.30 4.73
CA ALA A 97 19.80 -4.63 4.24
C ALA A 97 19.66 -5.70 5.34
N ASN A 98 20.37 -5.51 6.46
CA ASN A 98 20.30 -6.40 7.62
C ASN A 98 19.05 -6.18 8.49
N ASP A 99 18.31 -5.09 8.27
CA ASP A 99 17.10 -4.78 9.02
C ASP A 99 15.87 -5.44 8.40
N ILE A 100 16.00 -6.05 7.20
CA ILE A 100 14.93 -6.81 6.55
C ILE A 100 14.88 -8.20 7.13
N HIS A 101 13.86 -8.46 7.94
CA HIS A 101 13.57 -9.77 8.53
C HIS A 101 12.07 -9.97 8.70
N SER A 102 11.65 -11.23 8.80
CA SER A 102 10.24 -11.57 8.99
C SER A 102 9.68 -11.03 10.32
N PHE A 103 8.37 -10.89 10.40
CA PHE A 103 7.66 -10.71 11.68
C PHE A 103 7.71 -11.99 12.53
N PHE A 104 7.88 -13.13 11.91
CA PHE A 104 7.93 -14.43 12.60
C PHE A 104 9.36 -14.83 12.88
N GLU A 105 9.62 -15.25 14.12
CA GLU A 105 10.85 -15.92 14.48
C GLU A 105 10.94 -17.25 13.68
N ASP A 106 12.14 -17.62 13.27
CA ASP A 106 12.44 -18.86 12.53
C ASP A 106 11.86 -18.95 11.08
N THR A 107 11.32 -17.88 10.53
CA THR A 107 10.89 -17.87 9.14
C THR A 107 12.07 -17.53 8.22
N ASN A 108 12.32 -18.42 7.24
CA ASN A 108 13.32 -18.18 6.22
C ASN A 108 12.82 -17.16 5.21
N GLN A 109 13.61 -16.11 4.99
CA GLN A 109 13.37 -15.18 3.90
C GLN A 109 14.13 -15.60 2.65
N ILE A 110 13.49 -15.43 1.49
CA ILE A 110 14.02 -15.78 0.18
C ILE A 110 14.33 -14.53 -0.61
N ASP A 111 15.54 -14.47 -1.14
CA ASP A 111 15.95 -13.50 -2.15
C ASP A 111 15.48 -13.96 -3.54
N THR A 112 14.65 -13.15 -4.17
CA THR A 112 14.18 -13.41 -5.53
C THR A 112 14.83 -12.42 -6.51
N PRO A 113 15.76 -12.87 -7.37
CA PRO A 113 16.47 -12.00 -8.29
C PRO A 113 15.56 -11.43 -9.38
N VAL A 114 15.82 -10.17 -9.74
CA VAL A 114 15.11 -9.42 -10.79
C VAL A 114 16.09 -8.92 -11.85
N ASN A 115 17.08 -8.09 -11.47
CA ASN A 115 18.15 -7.54 -12.29
C ASN A 115 17.67 -6.82 -13.56
N GLU A 116 16.68 -5.96 -13.43
CA GLU A 116 16.12 -5.14 -14.52
C GLU A 116 16.01 -3.67 -14.13
N ILE A 117 16.04 -2.79 -15.12
CA ILE A 117 15.89 -1.35 -14.89
C ILE A 117 14.41 -1.00 -14.69
N VAL A 118 14.14 -0.22 -13.67
CA VAL A 118 12.82 0.38 -13.44
C VAL A 118 12.58 1.45 -14.50
N LYS A 119 11.63 1.23 -15.39
CA LYS A 119 11.27 2.19 -16.46
C LYS A 119 10.23 3.19 -16.00
N LYS A 120 9.35 2.75 -15.11
CA LYS A 120 8.19 3.49 -14.65
C LYS A 120 7.69 2.87 -13.35
N ILE A 121 7.03 3.65 -12.51
CA ILE A 121 6.32 3.14 -11.34
C ILE A 121 4.88 3.63 -11.39
N THR A 122 3.93 2.75 -11.08
CA THR A 122 2.53 3.14 -10.90
C THR A 122 2.11 2.85 -9.46
N LEU A 123 1.65 3.87 -8.76
CA LEU A 123 0.94 3.70 -7.49
C LEU A 123 -0.54 3.54 -7.79
N VAL A 124 -1.11 2.44 -7.32
CA VAL A 124 -2.54 2.16 -7.41
C VAL A 124 -3.16 2.63 -6.10
N ASN A 125 -3.88 3.74 -6.15
CA ASN A 125 -4.57 4.29 -4.99
C ASN A 125 -6.05 3.97 -5.03
N GLU A 126 -6.65 3.81 -3.87
CA GLU A 126 -8.08 3.63 -3.70
C GLU A 126 -8.65 4.74 -2.83
N LEU A 127 -9.76 5.30 -3.27
CA LEU A 127 -10.66 6.11 -2.46
C LEU A 127 -11.80 5.20 -2.00
N GLN A 128 -11.78 4.83 -0.74
CA GLN A 128 -12.85 4.10 -0.09
C GLN A 128 -13.83 5.11 0.51
N LYS A 129 -15.08 5.02 0.10
CA LYS A 129 -16.14 5.93 0.55
C LYS A 129 -17.25 5.13 1.20
N VAL A 130 -17.60 5.50 2.43
CA VAL A 130 -18.72 4.91 3.18
C VAL A 130 -19.66 6.02 3.62
N ARG A 131 -20.94 5.81 3.36
CA ARG A 131 -22.02 6.69 3.84
C ARG A 131 -22.84 5.94 4.88
N ILE A 132 -22.92 6.51 6.07
CA ILE A 132 -23.73 6.02 7.19
C ILE A 132 -24.71 7.15 7.55
N SER A 133 -25.99 6.95 7.30
CA SER A 133 -27.00 8.00 7.50
C SER A 133 -26.68 9.28 6.72
N ASN A 134 -26.35 10.38 7.41
CA ASN A 134 -25.98 11.67 6.83
C ASN A 134 -24.48 11.98 6.87
N GLU A 135 -23.67 11.04 7.34
CA GLU A 135 -22.23 11.19 7.43
C GLU A 135 -21.53 10.47 6.28
N ILE A 136 -20.45 11.06 5.79
CA ILE A 136 -19.60 10.51 4.72
C ILE A 136 -18.20 10.40 5.26
N TYR A 137 -17.63 9.20 5.18
CA TYR A 137 -16.25 8.89 5.52
C TYR A 137 -15.51 8.56 4.25
N GLU A 138 -14.35 9.16 4.05
CA GLU A 138 -13.48 8.91 2.91
C GLU A 138 -12.10 8.52 3.42
N MET A 139 -11.57 7.40 2.94
CA MET A 139 -10.22 6.95 3.22
C MET A 139 -9.47 6.75 1.91
N LEU A 140 -8.32 7.40 1.80
CA LEU A 140 -7.39 7.27 0.69
C LEU A 140 -6.24 6.37 1.12
N ILE A 141 -6.02 5.28 0.39
CA ILE A 141 -4.92 4.34 0.65
C ILE A 141 -4.17 4.04 -0.63
N THR A 142 -2.90 3.64 -0.53
CA THR A 142 -2.23 2.96 -1.64
C THR A 142 -2.52 1.47 -1.55
N ARG A 143 -3.16 0.93 -2.58
CA ARG A 143 -3.51 -0.50 -2.73
C ARG A 143 -2.33 -1.31 -3.22
N ALA A 144 -1.62 -0.80 -4.22
CA ALA A 144 -0.50 -1.51 -4.83
C ALA A 144 0.59 -0.58 -5.38
N ILE A 145 1.77 -1.15 -5.55
CA ILE A 145 2.91 -0.54 -6.22
C ILE A 145 3.29 -1.43 -7.39
N ILE A 146 3.27 -0.90 -8.61
CA ILE A 146 3.68 -1.63 -9.82
C ILE A 146 4.99 -1.05 -10.31
N PHE A 147 6.04 -1.86 -10.31
CA PHE A 147 7.30 -1.55 -10.96
C PHE A 147 7.26 -2.08 -12.40
N HIS A 148 7.23 -1.18 -13.38
CA HIS A 148 7.34 -1.51 -14.80
C HIS A 148 8.82 -1.62 -15.15
N LEU A 149 9.26 -2.83 -15.49
CA LEU A 149 10.66 -3.13 -15.77
C LEU A 149 10.88 -3.24 -17.30
N GLU A 150 12.08 -3.63 -17.73
CA GLU A 150 12.40 -3.74 -19.16
C GLU A 150 11.61 -4.84 -19.84
N THR A 151 11.42 -5.99 -19.19
CA THR A 151 10.79 -7.18 -19.80
C THR A 151 9.48 -7.59 -19.16
N LYS A 152 9.15 -7.08 -17.97
CA LYS A 152 7.96 -7.46 -17.21
C LYS A 152 7.57 -6.39 -16.21
N ASP A 153 6.42 -6.58 -15.60
CA ASP A 153 5.97 -5.83 -14.41
C ASP A 153 6.15 -6.70 -13.16
N ILE A 154 6.39 -6.04 -12.03
CA ILE A 154 6.29 -6.64 -10.69
C ILE A 154 5.38 -5.74 -9.87
N TYR A 155 4.35 -6.30 -9.26
CA TYR A 155 3.59 -5.55 -8.26
C TYR A 155 3.73 -6.12 -6.85
N SER A 156 3.58 -5.25 -5.88
CA SER A 156 3.25 -5.59 -4.50
C SER A 156 1.87 -5.04 -4.20
N GLU A 157 0.95 -5.90 -3.80
CA GLU A 157 -0.45 -5.55 -3.52
C GLU A 157 -0.82 -5.99 -2.11
N LYS A 158 -1.72 -5.25 -1.45
CA LYS A 158 -2.36 -5.72 -0.22
C LYS A 158 -3.39 -6.79 -0.57
N ASP A 159 -3.31 -7.96 0.05
CA ASP A 159 -4.31 -9.01 -0.14
C ASP A 159 -5.71 -8.53 0.24
N ASN A 160 -5.86 -8.03 1.46
CA ASN A 160 -7.07 -7.29 1.85
C ASN A 160 -6.71 -5.82 2.08
N PRO A 161 -7.37 -4.85 1.41
CA PRO A 161 -6.97 -3.45 1.46
C PRO A 161 -6.96 -2.82 2.84
N ALA A 162 -7.76 -3.31 3.77
CA ALA A 162 -7.94 -2.70 5.07
C ALA A 162 -7.39 -3.52 6.25
N PHE A 163 -7.54 -4.85 6.24
CA PHE A 163 -7.39 -5.65 7.45
C PHE A 163 -6.24 -6.66 7.42
N SER A 164 -5.78 -7.08 6.25
CA SER A 164 -4.69 -8.06 6.14
C SER A 164 -3.33 -7.37 6.09
N GLU A 165 -2.38 -7.87 6.87
CA GLU A 165 -0.97 -7.49 6.78
C GLU A 165 -0.26 -8.18 5.61
N GLU A 166 -0.91 -9.12 4.93
CA GLU A 166 -0.34 -9.85 3.81
C GLU A 166 -0.10 -8.94 2.60
N ILE A 167 1.06 -9.14 1.97
CA ILE A 167 1.47 -8.47 0.73
C ILE A 167 1.58 -9.54 -0.35
N GLU A 168 0.70 -9.50 -1.34
CA GLU A 168 0.83 -10.34 -2.54
C GLU A 168 1.88 -9.76 -3.48
N ILE A 169 2.79 -10.61 -4.00
CA ILE A 169 3.79 -10.23 -4.98
C ILE A 169 3.55 -11.03 -6.25
N LYS A 170 3.34 -10.34 -7.36
CA LYS A 170 3.10 -10.96 -8.65
C LYS A 170 4.03 -10.42 -9.73
N ARG A 171 4.39 -11.29 -10.66
CA ARG A 171 5.19 -10.97 -11.85
C ARG A 171 4.38 -11.27 -13.11
N GLY A 172 4.42 -10.40 -14.07
CA GLY A 172 3.68 -10.60 -15.30
C GLY A 172 3.83 -9.46 -16.27
N HIS A 173 2.85 -9.33 -17.16
CA HIS A 173 2.74 -8.23 -18.10
C HIS A 173 1.38 -7.58 -17.93
N LYS A 174 1.33 -6.25 -18.06
CA LYS A 174 0.09 -5.47 -17.96
C LYS A 174 -0.65 -5.67 -16.63
N LEU A 175 0.09 -5.81 -15.55
CA LEU A 175 -0.49 -6.05 -14.22
C LEU A 175 -1.44 -4.95 -13.78
N ILE A 176 -1.35 -3.75 -14.37
CA ILE A 176 -2.29 -2.66 -14.16
C ILE A 176 -3.74 -3.02 -14.55
N ASP A 177 -3.91 -3.94 -15.50
CA ASP A 177 -5.23 -4.37 -15.98
C ASP A 177 -5.97 -5.26 -14.95
N GLU A 178 -5.27 -5.74 -13.92
CA GLU A 178 -5.86 -6.54 -12.84
C GLU A 178 -6.64 -5.69 -11.84
N PHE A 179 -6.42 -4.37 -11.83
CA PHE A 179 -7.07 -3.45 -10.91
C PHE A 179 -8.32 -2.82 -11.54
N PRO A 180 -9.52 -3.11 -11.04
CA PRO A 180 -10.74 -2.49 -11.52
C PRO A 180 -10.75 -0.99 -11.19
N LYS A 181 -11.35 -0.19 -12.07
CA LYS A 181 -11.45 1.27 -11.89
C LYS A 181 -12.46 1.67 -10.83
N LYS A 182 -13.44 0.83 -10.56
CA LYS A 182 -14.48 1.04 -9.56
C LYS A 182 -15.04 -0.30 -9.09
N ASN A 183 -15.09 -0.48 -7.79
CA ASN A 183 -15.67 -1.66 -7.15
C ASN A 183 -16.66 -1.24 -6.07
N ASP A 184 -17.69 -2.04 -5.86
CA ASP A 184 -18.53 -1.93 -4.68
C ASP A 184 -17.79 -2.51 -3.47
N PHE A 185 -17.78 -1.76 -2.40
CA PHE A 185 -17.16 -2.19 -1.15
C PHE A 185 -18.04 -3.23 -0.46
N PHE A 186 -17.46 -4.25 0.16
CA PHE A 186 -18.17 -5.41 0.71
C PHE A 186 -19.21 -5.07 1.81
N LEU A 187 -19.11 -3.92 2.45
CA LEU A 187 -20.03 -3.49 3.51
C LEU A 187 -21.51 -3.40 3.05
N ASN A 188 -21.76 -3.16 1.76
CA ASN A 188 -23.13 -3.13 1.22
C ASN A 188 -23.87 -4.45 1.41
N GLN A 189 -23.18 -5.54 1.65
CA GLN A 189 -23.75 -6.87 1.80
C GLN A 189 -24.22 -7.18 3.23
N TRP A 190 -23.79 -6.38 4.23
CA TRP A 190 -23.91 -6.75 5.63
C TRP A 190 -24.83 -5.87 6.46
N VAL A 191 -25.04 -4.61 6.08
CA VAL A 191 -25.80 -3.66 6.92
C VAL A 191 -26.76 -2.81 6.09
N ASN A 192 -28.06 -2.84 6.47
CA ASN A 192 -29.06 -1.96 5.88
C ASN A 192 -28.78 -0.49 6.24
N GLY A 193 -28.84 0.41 5.26
CA GLY A 193 -28.65 1.85 5.45
C GLY A 193 -27.21 2.34 5.34
N ILE A 194 -26.25 1.45 5.05
CA ILE A 194 -24.87 1.79 4.70
C ILE A 194 -24.71 1.65 3.19
N SER A 195 -24.14 2.65 2.53
CA SER A 195 -23.67 2.55 1.16
C SER A 195 -22.16 2.77 1.11
N SER A 196 -21.48 1.98 0.29
CA SER A 196 -20.04 2.06 0.14
C SER A 196 -19.62 1.96 -1.32
N SER A 197 -18.48 2.54 -1.64
CA SER A 197 -17.86 2.41 -2.96
C SER A 197 -16.35 2.53 -2.84
N VAL A 198 -15.66 1.96 -3.82
CA VAL A 198 -14.22 2.11 -4.01
C VAL A 198 -13.99 2.67 -5.40
N GLU A 199 -13.17 3.71 -5.49
CA GLU A 199 -12.71 4.28 -6.76
C GLU A 199 -11.19 4.13 -6.83
N THR A 200 -10.68 3.60 -7.93
CA THR A 200 -9.25 3.36 -8.14
C THR A 200 -8.64 4.47 -8.99
N GLU A 201 -7.53 5.05 -8.50
CA GLU A 201 -6.70 6.03 -9.19
C GLU A 201 -5.33 5.42 -9.51
N PHE A 202 -4.87 5.55 -10.75
CA PHE A 202 -3.54 5.14 -11.17
C PHE A 202 -2.63 6.36 -11.28
N VAL A 203 -1.62 6.41 -10.43
CA VAL A 203 -0.64 7.50 -10.40
C VAL A 203 0.66 7.03 -11.04
N SER A 204 0.91 7.48 -12.27
CA SER A 204 2.13 7.18 -13.02
C SER A 204 3.27 8.09 -12.64
N LEU A 205 4.44 7.50 -12.46
CA LEU A 205 5.73 8.16 -12.25
C LEU A 205 6.66 7.68 -13.36
N ASP A 206 7.11 8.61 -14.22
CA ASP A 206 7.95 8.37 -15.41
C ASP A 206 9.31 9.08 -15.26
#